data_215bb3714f348e738194461824ace2b2
#
_entry.id   215bb3714f348e738194461824ace2b2
#
_cell.length_a   1.000
_cell.length_b   1.000
_cell.length_c   1.000
_cell.angle_alpha   90.00
_cell.angle_beta   90.00
_cell.angle_gamma   90.00
#
_symmetry.space_group_name_H-M   'P 1'
#
loop_
_entity.id
_entity.type
_entity.pdbx_description
1 polymer ?
#
loop_
_entity_poly.entity_id
_entity_poly.type
_entity_poly.pdbx_seq_one_letter_code
_entity_poly.pdbx_strand_id
1 'polypeptide(L)'
;MYSHIVNLKSKTYLMTQTTIFSKIINGQITCEKLHEDELCIAFNDIAAQAPVHFLVIPKKPLVSLYECLEEDKDLLGHLLLTGKNIAKSKNLKNWRTVINTGEESGQTVFHLHIHFLAGRKMSWPPG
;
A
#
# COMPACT_ATOMS: atom_id res chain seq x y z
N MET A 1 11.46 8.47 -19.29
CA MET A 1 11.18 7.40 -18.73
C MET A 1 11.31 6.93 -18.66
N TYR A 2 11.79 7.00 -19.28
CA TYR A 2 11.80 6.04 -18.89
C TYR A 2 11.86 5.88 -19.42
N SER A 3 12.06 6.63 -19.92
CA SER A 3 11.88 5.78 -19.83
C SER A 3 12.32 5.66 -20.15
N HIS A 4 12.72 5.41 -20.68
CA HIS A 4 12.90 4.74 -20.54
C HIS A 4 13.06 4.39 -20.89
N ILE A 5 13.21 5.32 -21.47
CA ILE A 5 13.06 4.47 -21.26
C ILE A 5 13.45 4.19 -21.36
N VAL A 6 13.93 4.73 -21.91
CA VAL A 6 13.84 3.88 -21.51
C VAL A 6 14.17 3.67 -21.44
N ASN A 7 14.65 4.30 -21.95
CA ASN A 7 14.55 3.51 -21.52
C ASN A 7 14.61 3.43 -21.19
N LEU A 8 14.61 3.94 -21.47
CA LEU A 8 14.20 3.44 -20.80
C LEU A 8 14.30 3.02 -20.59
N LYS A 9 14.08 3.44 -20.93
CA LYS A 9 13.71 2.63 -20.34
C LYS A 9 13.85 2.08 -19.60
N SER A 10 13.81 2.87 -20.09
CA SER A 10 13.54 1.94 -19.20
C SER A 10 13.54 1.93 -18.41
N LYS A 11 13.21 2.49 -18.00
CA LYS A 11 12.81 2.06 -17.09
C LYS A 11 11.94 1.76 -16.85
N THR A 12 11.61 2.28 -17.07
CA THR A 12 10.76 1.59 -16.67
C THR A 12 10.71 0.84 -16.74
N TYR A 13 10.89 1.01 -16.98
CA TYR A 13 10.76 -0.05 -16.92
C TYR A 13 10.98 -0.55 -16.49
N LEU A 14 11.20 -0.17 -16.33
CA LEU A 14 11.32 -0.76 -15.68
C LEU A 14 10.92 -0.85 -14.94
N MET A 15 10.31 -0.61 -14.88
CA MET A 15 9.81 -0.72 -14.11
C MET A 15 9.13 -1.28 -13.27
N THR A 16 8.56 -1.50 -13.53
CA THR A 16 7.86 -2.12 -12.43
C THR A 16 8.62 -3.32 -11.96
N GLN A 17 9.21 -3.16 -10.83
CA GLN A 17 9.98 -4.22 -10.26
C GLN A 17 9.07 -5.21 -9.55
N THR A 18 9.47 -6.47 -9.53
CA THR A 18 8.78 -7.50 -8.78
C THR A 18 9.01 -7.26 -7.29
N THR A 19 7.95 -7.10 -6.54
CA THR A 19 7.99 -6.94 -5.09
C THR A 19 7.21 -8.10 -4.45
N ILE A 20 7.34 -8.24 -3.13
CA ILE A 20 6.53 -9.22 -2.42
C ILE A 20 5.03 -8.94 -2.62
N PHE A 21 4.66 -7.65 -2.75
CA PHE A 21 3.26 -7.28 -2.95
C PHE A 21 2.79 -7.67 -4.35
N SER A 22 3.63 -7.48 -5.38
CA SER A 22 3.24 -7.91 -6.72
C SER A 22 3.09 -9.43 -6.78
N LYS A 23 3.90 -10.17 -6.01
CA LYS A 23 3.78 -11.62 -5.95
C LYS A 23 2.48 -12.05 -5.27
N ILE A 24 2.03 -11.31 -4.27
CA ILE A 24 0.74 -11.57 -3.62
C ILE A 24 -0.39 -11.31 -4.61
N ILE A 25 -0.31 -10.21 -5.35
CA ILE A 25 -1.31 -9.84 -6.35
C ILE A 25 -1.42 -10.92 -7.43
N ASN A 26 -0.27 -11.44 -7.87
CA ASN A 26 -0.22 -12.44 -8.94
C ASN A 26 -0.50 -13.86 -8.47
N GLY A 27 -0.72 -14.06 -7.17
CA GLY A 27 -0.99 -15.38 -6.63
C GLY A 27 0.24 -16.26 -6.46
N GLN A 28 1.44 -15.69 -6.63
CA GLN A 28 2.69 -16.45 -6.46
C GLN A 28 3.02 -16.70 -5.00
N ILE A 29 2.50 -15.86 -4.11
CA ILE A 29 2.64 -16.02 -2.66
C ILE A 29 1.24 -16.03 -2.09
N THR A 30 0.94 -17.04 -1.28
CA THR A 30 -0.34 -17.16 -0.61
C THR A 30 -0.34 -16.27 0.64
N CYS A 31 -1.40 -15.50 0.85
CA CYS A 31 -1.60 -14.77 2.07
C CYS A 31 -3.09 -14.76 2.41
N GLU A 32 -3.37 -14.62 3.70
CA GLU A 32 -4.75 -14.48 4.15
C GLU A 32 -5.19 -13.05 3.88
N LYS A 33 -6.24 -12.89 3.07
CA LYS A 33 -6.71 -11.57 2.65
C LYS A 33 -7.85 -11.11 3.54
N LEU A 34 -7.77 -9.86 3.98
CA LEU A 34 -8.87 -9.21 4.68
C LEU A 34 -9.91 -8.68 3.69
N HIS A 35 -9.47 -8.38 2.47
CA HIS A 35 -10.32 -7.84 1.43
C HIS A 35 -9.63 -8.03 0.08
N GLU A 36 -10.40 -8.31 -0.93
CA GLU A 36 -9.91 -8.28 -2.31
C GLU A 36 -11.05 -7.87 -3.23
N ASP A 37 -10.76 -6.94 -4.13
CA ASP A 37 -11.68 -6.57 -5.22
C ASP A 37 -10.85 -6.36 -6.48
N GLU A 38 -11.47 -5.81 -7.52
CA GLU A 38 -10.79 -5.62 -8.81
C GLU A 38 -9.63 -4.63 -8.70
N LEU A 39 -9.66 -3.74 -7.73
CA LEU A 39 -8.71 -2.63 -7.63
C LEU A 39 -7.64 -2.84 -6.57
N CYS A 40 -7.91 -3.61 -5.52
CA CYS A 40 -7.00 -3.67 -4.39
C CYS A 40 -7.09 -4.96 -3.61
N ILE A 41 -6.08 -5.16 -2.76
CA ILE A 41 -6.03 -6.26 -1.79
C ILE A 41 -5.63 -5.66 -0.44
N ALA A 42 -6.17 -6.22 0.64
CA ALA A 42 -5.77 -5.86 1.99
C ALA A 42 -5.39 -7.11 2.78
N PHE A 43 -4.35 -7.00 3.60
CA PHE A 43 -3.85 -8.12 4.40
C PHE A 43 -3.07 -7.59 5.61
N ASN A 44 -2.90 -8.44 6.62
CA ASN A 44 -2.16 -8.05 7.82
C ASN A 44 -0.67 -7.94 7.52
N ASP A 45 -0.02 -6.94 8.12
CA ASP A 45 1.43 -6.78 8.02
C ASP A 45 2.09 -7.82 8.93
N ILE A 46 3.00 -8.62 8.36
CA ILE A 46 3.70 -9.65 9.14
C ILE A 46 4.69 -9.05 10.12
N ALA A 47 5.11 -7.80 9.89
CA ALA A 47 5.99 -7.08 10.79
C ALA A 47 5.19 -6.02 11.56
N ALA A 48 4.09 -6.43 12.17
CA ALA A 48 3.13 -5.54 12.80
C ALA A 48 3.78 -4.63 13.85
N GLN A 49 3.46 -3.34 13.79
CA GLN A 49 3.96 -2.33 14.70
C GLN A 49 2.88 -1.89 15.70
N ALA A 50 1.72 -2.55 15.68
CA ALA A 50 0.61 -2.30 16.59
C ALA A 50 -0.22 -3.57 16.67
N PRO A 51 -1.07 -3.74 17.70
CA PRO A 51 -1.94 -4.92 17.80
C PRO A 51 -2.80 -5.15 16.58
N VAL A 52 -3.23 -4.07 15.91
CA VAL A 52 -3.86 -4.13 14.60
C VAL A 52 -2.96 -3.37 13.65
N HIS A 53 -2.50 -4.04 12.59
CA HIS A 53 -1.67 -3.40 11.58
C HIS A 53 -1.90 -4.12 10.26
N PHE A 54 -2.66 -3.48 9.37
CA PHE A 54 -2.92 -4.07 8.06
C PHE A 54 -2.56 -3.08 6.96
N LEU A 55 -2.42 -3.62 5.76
CA LEU A 55 -2.04 -2.87 4.57
C LEU A 55 -3.15 -2.95 3.55
N VAL A 56 -3.33 -1.87 2.79
CA VAL A 56 -4.17 -1.86 1.60
C VAL A 56 -3.28 -1.49 0.43
N ILE A 57 -3.24 -2.34 -0.59
CA ILE A 57 -2.40 -2.13 -1.77
C ILE A 57 -3.25 -2.13 -3.02
N PRO A 58 -2.92 -1.28 -4.01
CA PRO A 58 -3.59 -1.33 -5.30
C PRO A 58 -3.05 -2.49 -6.13
N LYS A 59 -3.89 -3.06 -6.99
CA LYS A 59 -3.41 -4.05 -7.96
C LYS A 59 -2.61 -3.39 -9.07
N LYS A 60 -2.90 -2.11 -9.36
CA LYS A 60 -2.12 -1.33 -10.31
C LYS A 60 -0.70 -1.18 -9.78
N PRO A 61 0.34 -1.42 -10.61
CA PRO A 61 1.72 -1.39 -10.13
C PRO A 61 2.25 0.04 -10.01
N LEU A 62 1.85 0.74 -8.97
CA LEU A 62 2.33 2.07 -8.62
C LEU A 62 3.45 1.93 -7.59
N VAL A 63 4.58 2.59 -7.83
CA VAL A 63 5.74 2.49 -6.93
C VAL A 63 5.46 3.21 -5.61
N SER A 64 4.89 4.40 -5.68
CA SER A 64 4.61 5.23 -4.51
C SER A 64 3.59 6.28 -4.86
N LEU A 65 3.18 7.05 -3.86
CA LEU A 65 2.27 8.17 -4.08
C LEU A 65 2.85 9.18 -5.07
N TYR A 66 4.19 9.34 -5.08
CA TYR A 66 4.85 10.26 -5.98
C TYR A 66 4.57 9.95 -7.45
N GLU A 67 4.36 8.66 -7.79
CA GLU A 67 4.11 8.23 -9.15
C GLU A 67 2.65 8.38 -9.57
N CYS A 68 1.75 8.65 -8.63
CA CYS A 68 0.33 8.74 -8.94
C CYS A 68 0.03 9.97 -9.77
N LEU A 69 -0.94 9.83 -10.66
CA LEU A 69 -1.40 10.90 -11.54
C LEU A 69 -2.83 11.27 -11.18
N GLU A 70 -3.35 12.33 -11.80
CA GLU A 70 -4.74 12.74 -11.57
C GLU A 70 -5.72 11.62 -11.89
N GLU A 71 -5.41 10.78 -12.87
CA GLU A 71 -6.27 9.64 -13.22
C GLU A 71 -6.35 8.61 -12.10
N ASP A 72 -5.45 8.64 -11.13
CA ASP A 72 -5.43 7.71 -10.01
C ASP A 72 -6.25 8.21 -8.82
N LYS A 73 -6.93 9.34 -8.97
CA LYS A 73 -7.67 9.96 -7.87
C LYS A 73 -8.72 9.03 -7.28
N ASP A 74 -9.53 8.40 -8.13
CA ASP A 74 -10.58 7.50 -7.65
C ASP A 74 -9.99 6.25 -7.02
N LEU A 75 -8.89 5.75 -7.57
CA LEU A 75 -8.19 4.59 -7.00
C LEU A 75 -7.70 4.92 -5.58
N LEU A 76 -7.07 6.07 -5.39
CA LEU A 76 -6.56 6.46 -4.08
C LEU A 76 -7.68 6.59 -3.06
N GLY A 77 -8.80 7.19 -3.46
CA GLY A 77 -9.97 7.26 -2.60
C GLY A 77 -10.50 5.88 -2.24
N HIS A 78 -10.51 4.97 -3.23
CA HIS A 78 -10.96 3.60 -3.01
C HIS A 78 -10.10 2.89 -1.98
N LEU A 79 -8.76 3.05 -2.06
CA LEU A 79 -7.86 2.43 -1.10
C LEU A 79 -8.13 2.92 0.33
N LEU A 80 -8.31 4.22 0.49
CA LEU A 80 -8.56 4.81 1.81
C LEU A 80 -9.90 4.35 2.37
N LEU A 81 -10.94 4.33 1.54
CA LEU A 81 -12.25 3.90 1.98
C LEU A 81 -12.27 2.41 2.30
N THR A 82 -11.55 1.60 1.53
CA THR A 82 -11.42 0.17 1.82
C THR A 82 -10.82 -0.05 3.20
N GLY A 83 -9.74 0.67 3.51
CA GLY A 83 -9.10 0.57 4.82
C GLY A 83 -10.03 1.01 5.94
N LYS A 84 -10.75 2.11 5.74
CA LYS A 84 -11.75 2.57 6.71
C LYS A 84 -12.82 1.50 6.95
N ASN A 85 -13.30 0.87 5.89
CA ASN A 85 -14.35 -0.14 6.02
C ASN A 85 -13.85 -1.37 6.78
N ILE A 86 -12.61 -1.79 6.54
CA ILE A 86 -12.00 -2.89 7.28
C ILE A 86 -11.89 -2.52 8.76
N ALA A 87 -11.41 -1.30 9.04
CA ALA A 87 -11.26 -0.84 10.42
C ALA A 87 -12.61 -0.87 11.14
N LYS A 88 -13.65 -0.40 10.48
CA LYS A 88 -14.99 -0.40 11.08
C LYS A 88 -15.50 -1.82 11.29
N SER A 89 -15.19 -2.73 10.37
CA SER A 89 -15.61 -4.13 10.53
C SER A 89 -14.94 -4.80 11.73
N LYS A 90 -13.79 -4.27 12.15
CA LYS A 90 -13.06 -4.73 13.34
C LYS A 90 -13.50 -3.96 14.59
N ASN A 91 -14.53 -3.15 14.48
CA ASN A 91 -15.07 -2.30 15.58
C ASN A 91 -14.06 -1.27 16.07
N LEU A 92 -13.14 -0.86 15.20
CA LEU A 92 -12.17 0.18 15.56
C LEU A 92 -12.81 1.55 15.43
N LYS A 93 -12.53 2.43 16.39
CA LYS A 93 -12.98 3.82 16.37
C LYS A 93 -11.79 4.78 16.26
N ASN A 94 -10.59 4.28 16.48
CA ASN A 94 -9.37 5.06 16.42
C ASN A 94 -8.32 4.26 15.65
N TRP A 95 -7.68 4.90 14.69
CA TRP A 95 -6.55 4.29 14.00
C TRP A 95 -5.72 5.38 13.37
N ARG A 96 -4.48 5.03 13.01
CA ARG A 96 -3.59 5.92 12.27
C ARG A 96 -3.40 5.35 10.88
N THR A 97 -3.47 6.22 9.89
CA THR A 97 -3.22 5.87 8.49
C THR A 97 -1.91 6.48 8.06
N VAL A 98 -1.01 5.68 7.47
CA VAL A 98 0.32 6.13 7.07
C VAL A 98 0.59 5.68 5.64
N ILE A 99 1.08 6.61 4.82
CA ILE A 99 1.57 6.34 3.48
C ILE A 99 3.00 6.87 3.43
N ASN A 100 3.98 5.97 3.36
CA ASN A 100 5.37 6.37 3.25
C ASN A 100 5.71 6.55 1.77
N THR A 101 6.31 7.68 1.42
CA THR A 101 6.72 7.98 0.05
C THR A 101 8.21 8.21 0.05
N GLY A 102 8.96 7.29 -0.56
CA GLY A 102 10.39 7.38 -0.65
C GLY A 102 11.11 6.71 0.51
N GLU A 103 12.38 6.37 0.26
CA GLU A 103 13.18 5.59 1.19
C GLU A 103 13.40 6.32 2.52
N GLU A 104 13.70 7.62 2.45
CA GLU A 104 13.98 8.39 3.67
C GLU A 104 12.76 8.55 4.55
N SER A 105 11.55 8.39 3.98
CA SER A 105 10.32 8.46 4.74
C SER A 105 9.87 7.11 5.27
N GLY A 106 10.67 6.06 5.03
CA GLY A 106 10.40 4.74 5.58
C GLY A 106 9.76 3.76 4.62
N GLN A 107 9.69 4.11 3.33
CA GLN A 107 9.18 3.16 2.34
C GLN A 107 10.25 2.11 2.07
N THR A 108 9.94 0.84 2.33
CA THR A 108 10.88 -0.26 2.11
C THR A 108 10.45 -1.21 1.01
N VAL A 109 9.15 -1.26 0.70
CA VAL A 109 8.63 -2.02 -0.43
C VAL A 109 8.12 -1.00 -1.45
N PHE A 110 8.63 -1.10 -2.69
CA PHE A 110 8.37 -0.08 -3.70
C PHE A 110 7.18 -0.47 -4.58
N HIS A 111 6.10 -0.73 -3.91
CA HIS A 111 4.75 -0.88 -4.42
C HIS A 111 3.86 -0.14 -3.43
N LEU A 112 3.11 0.84 -3.89
CA LEU A 112 2.29 1.70 -3.04
C LEU A 112 1.50 0.87 -2.04
N HIS A 113 1.54 1.26 -0.77
CA HIS A 113 0.75 0.61 0.25
C HIS A 113 0.41 1.60 1.35
N ILE A 114 -0.76 1.40 1.93
CA ILE A 114 -1.28 2.26 2.99
C ILE A 114 -1.35 1.43 4.26
N HIS A 115 -0.67 1.90 5.31
CA HIS A 115 -0.69 1.27 6.62
C HIS A 115 -1.90 1.77 7.41
N PHE A 116 -2.57 0.85 8.10
CA PHE A 116 -3.61 1.16 9.07
C PHE A 116 -3.20 0.51 10.38
N LEU A 117 -2.99 1.33 11.42
CA LEU A 117 -2.46 0.86 12.70
C LEU A 117 -3.42 1.27 13.83
N ALA A 118 -3.69 0.33 14.73
CA ALA A 118 -4.60 0.59 15.84
C ALA A 118 -4.31 -0.35 17.01
N GLY A 119 -4.99 -0.12 18.11
CA GLY A 119 -4.92 -1.03 19.26
C GLY A 119 -3.93 -0.57 20.33
N ARG A 120 -3.29 0.56 20.14
CA ARG A 120 -2.44 1.20 21.15
C ARG A 120 -2.53 2.70 20.98
N LYS A 121 -2.10 3.43 21.99
CA LYS A 121 -2.03 4.88 21.89
C LYS A 121 -0.88 5.27 20.97
N MET A 122 -1.17 6.18 20.06
CA MET A 122 -0.17 6.74 19.16
C MET A 122 0.33 8.06 19.69
N SER A 123 1.60 8.36 19.46
CA SER A 123 2.18 9.61 19.93
C SER A 123 2.31 10.61 18.78
N TRP A 124 2.62 11.84 19.17
CA TRP A 124 2.87 12.92 18.21
C TRP A 124 4.12 13.65 18.66
N PRO A 125 5.08 13.94 17.75
CA PRO A 125 5.06 13.72 16.31
C PRO A 125 5.10 12.24 15.90
N PRO A 126 4.70 11.93 14.66
CA PRO A 126 4.51 10.52 14.24
C PRO A 126 5.79 9.76 13.92
N GLY A 127 6.93 10.40 13.96
CA GLY A 127 8.18 9.74 13.62
C GLY A 127 9.34 10.16 14.44
#